data_dacbbffaa4786414193fff27b33c3c17
#
_entry.id   dacbbffaa4786414193fff27b33c3c17
#
_cell.length_a   1.000
_cell.length_b   1.000
_cell.length_c   1.000
_cell.angle_alpha   90.00
_cell.angle_beta   90.00
_cell.angle_gamma   90.00
#
_symmetry.space_group_name_H-M   'P 1'
#
loop_
_entity.id
_entity.type
_entity.pdbx_description
1 polymer ?
#
loop_
_entity_poly.entity_id
_entity_poly.type
_entity_poly.pdbx_seq_one_letter_code
_entity_poly.pdbx_strand_id
1 'polypeptide(L)'
;MTTYRQLLSQREHIRAIVARHKGANPRVFGSVASGTQGEASDVDLLIDMMPGGSLLDLVNMQRELSQEIGVQFDVNTPRSLPKKWRDSVVQKAVAL
;
A
#
# COMPACT_ATOMS: atom_id res chain seq x y z
N MET A 1 13.31 1.84 -10.66
CA MET A 1 13.27 1.42 -9.24
C MET A 1 12.45 2.41 -8.43
N THR A 2 11.49 1.92 -7.67
CA THR A 2 10.62 2.77 -6.87
C THR A 2 11.17 2.87 -5.45
N THR A 3 11.36 4.08 -4.96
CA THR A 3 11.85 4.30 -3.60
C THR A 3 10.75 4.91 -2.74
N TYR A 4 10.92 4.83 -1.43
CA TYR A 4 10.00 5.46 -0.49
C TYR A 4 9.90 6.97 -0.74
N ARG A 5 11.01 7.61 -1.05
CA ARG A 5 11.03 9.05 -1.36
C ARG A 5 10.17 9.38 -2.58
N GLN A 6 10.21 8.56 -3.62
CA GLN A 6 9.39 8.75 -4.80
C GLN A 6 7.90 8.62 -4.46
N LEU A 7 7.54 7.67 -3.61
CA LEU A 7 6.16 7.51 -3.16
C LEU A 7 5.73 8.70 -2.31
N LEU A 8 6.62 9.23 -1.45
CA LEU A 8 6.31 10.41 -0.66
C LEU A 8 5.99 11.62 -1.53
N SER A 9 6.67 11.77 -2.67
CA SER A 9 6.40 12.88 -3.58
C SER A 9 5.00 12.81 -4.19
N GLN A 10 4.38 11.65 -4.18
CA GLN A 10 3.03 11.43 -4.71
C GLN A 10 2.03 11.05 -3.63
N ARG A 11 2.37 11.28 -2.37
CA ARG A 11 1.54 10.79 -1.26
C ARG A 11 0.13 11.36 -1.26
N GLU A 12 -0.05 12.60 -1.65
CA GLU A 12 -1.40 13.19 -1.72
C GLU A 12 -2.26 12.47 -2.75
N HIS A 13 -1.68 12.16 -3.91
CA HIS A 13 -2.36 11.40 -4.94
C HIS A 13 -2.70 9.99 -4.47
N ILE A 14 -1.73 9.33 -3.83
CA ILE A 14 -1.94 7.98 -3.30
C ILE A 14 -3.05 7.99 -2.24
N ARG A 15 -3.01 8.94 -1.33
CA ARG A 15 -4.02 9.06 -0.28
C ARG A 15 -5.41 9.32 -0.83
N ALA A 16 -5.51 10.14 -1.87
CA ALA A 16 -6.78 10.43 -2.52
C ALA A 16 -7.39 9.16 -3.16
N ILE A 17 -6.55 8.36 -3.82
CA ILE A 17 -7.02 7.12 -4.43
C ILE A 17 -7.46 6.13 -3.34
N VAL A 18 -6.67 5.98 -2.28
CA VAL A 18 -7.00 5.10 -1.17
C VAL A 18 -8.34 5.49 -0.55
N ALA A 19 -8.55 6.78 -0.30
CA ALA A 19 -9.80 7.27 0.28
C ALA A 19 -10.99 7.05 -0.64
N ARG A 20 -10.80 7.19 -1.95
CA ARG A 20 -11.85 6.99 -2.94
C ARG A 20 -12.40 5.56 -2.90
N HIS A 21 -11.57 4.61 -2.52
CA HIS A 21 -11.95 3.20 -2.44
C HIS A 21 -12.16 2.72 -1.00
N LYS A 22 -12.56 3.63 -0.12
CA LYS A 22 -12.91 3.34 1.28
C LYS A 22 -11.74 2.82 2.11
N GLY A 23 -10.53 3.22 1.74
CA GLY A 23 -9.34 2.91 2.52
C GLY A 23 -8.88 4.10 3.34
N ALA A 24 -7.97 3.87 4.27
CA ALA A 24 -7.40 4.89 5.14
C ALA A 24 -5.99 4.49 5.56
N ASN A 25 -5.22 5.46 6.00
CA ASN A 25 -3.93 5.25 6.65
C ASN A 25 -2.96 4.40 5.82
N PRO A 26 -2.62 4.83 4.59
CA PRO A 26 -1.70 4.05 3.75
C PRO A 26 -0.29 4.04 4.33
N ARG A 27 0.29 2.86 4.38
CA ARG A 27 1.65 2.62 4.88
C ARG A 27 2.38 1.71 3.91
N VAL A 28 3.67 1.94 3.74
CA VAL A 28 4.52 1.10 2.89
C VAL A 28 5.24 0.08 3.76
N PHE A 29 5.31 -1.15 3.31
CA PHE A 29 6.08 -2.17 3.99
C PHE A 29 6.87 -2.99 2.98
N GLY A 30 7.57 -4.02 3.45
CA GLY A 30 8.35 -4.88 2.57
C GLY A 30 9.62 -4.20 2.06
N SER A 31 10.01 -4.53 0.84
CA SER A 31 11.32 -4.12 0.30
C SER A 31 11.45 -2.60 0.12
N VAL A 32 10.38 -1.91 -0.28
CA VAL A 32 10.44 -0.45 -0.46
C VAL A 32 10.70 0.24 0.89
N ALA A 33 10.00 -0.18 1.94
CA ALA A 33 10.16 0.42 3.27
C ALA A 33 11.54 0.15 3.85
N SER A 34 12.11 -1.03 3.58
CA SER A 34 13.44 -1.39 4.10
C SER A 34 14.60 -0.91 3.23
N GLY A 35 14.30 -0.39 2.03
CA GLY A 35 15.34 0.07 1.12
C GLY A 35 16.05 -1.04 0.37
N THR A 36 15.50 -2.25 0.36
CA THR A 36 16.13 -3.42 -0.29
C THR A 36 15.42 -3.84 -1.57
N GLN A 37 14.62 -2.95 -2.15
CA GLN A 37 13.84 -3.26 -3.35
C GLN A 37 14.75 -3.53 -4.56
N GLY A 38 14.34 -4.53 -5.35
CA GLY A 38 14.91 -4.76 -6.67
C GLY A 38 14.13 -4.03 -7.75
N GLU A 39 14.60 -4.13 -8.99
CA GLU A 39 13.98 -3.42 -10.13
C GLU A 39 12.52 -3.84 -10.37
N ALA A 40 12.23 -5.10 -10.13
CA ALA A 40 10.90 -5.67 -10.40
C ALA A 40 10.04 -5.79 -9.14
N SER A 41 10.47 -5.19 -8.03
CA SER A 41 9.72 -5.28 -6.78
C SER A 41 8.44 -4.44 -6.84
N ASP A 42 7.33 -5.05 -6.43
CA ASP A 42 6.07 -4.33 -6.27
C ASP A 42 6.13 -3.45 -5.03
N VAL A 43 5.29 -2.43 -5.01
CA VAL A 43 5.12 -1.61 -3.82
C VAL A 43 4.11 -2.30 -2.91
N ASP A 44 4.56 -2.77 -1.77
CA ASP A 44 3.69 -3.38 -0.76
C ASP A 44 3.05 -2.28 0.08
N LEU A 45 1.74 -2.14 -0.06
CA LEU A 45 0.98 -1.10 0.63
C LEU A 45 0.05 -1.75 1.64
N LEU A 46 0.06 -1.20 2.85
CA LEU A 46 -0.85 -1.63 3.92
C LEU A 46 -1.85 -0.51 4.16
N ILE A 47 -3.13 -0.84 4.10
CA ILE A 47 -4.19 0.15 4.35
C ILE A 47 -5.20 -0.41 5.35
N ASP A 48 -5.95 0.47 5.95
CA ASP A 48 -7.09 0.10 6.79
C ASP A 48 -8.37 0.31 5.99
N MET A 49 -9.27 -0.68 5.98
CA MET A 49 -10.55 -0.53 5.30
C MET A 49 -11.56 0.13 6.22
N MET A 50 -12.26 1.12 5.66
CA MET A 50 -13.36 1.78 6.38
C MET A 50 -14.58 0.86 6.42
N PRO A 51 -15.50 1.06 7.38
CA PRO A 51 -16.75 0.31 7.40
C PRO A 51 -17.49 0.40 6.05
N GLY A 52 -17.99 -0.72 5.58
CA GLY A 52 -18.65 -0.79 4.28
C GLY A 52 -17.72 -1.10 3.12
N GLY A 53 -16.41 -1.12 3.35
CA GLY A 53 -15.45 -1.52 2.33
C GLY A 53 -15.48 -3.02 2.09
N SER A 54 -15.12 -3.43 0.87
CA SER A 54 -15.16 -4.82 0.46
C SER A 54 -13.86 -5.21 -0.25
N LEU A 55 -13.72 -6.51 -0.52
CA LEU A 55 -12.60 -7.02 -1.30
C LEU A 55 -12.54 -6.38 -2.68
N LEU A 56 -13.70 -6.11 -3.28
CA LEU A 56 -13.76 -5.45 -4.57
C LEU A 56 -13.17 -4.04 -4.52
N ASP A 57 -13.40 -3.32 -3.43
CA ASP A 57 -12.78 -2.01 -3.23
C ASP A 57 -11.25 -2.11 -3.21
N LEU A 58 -10.72 -3.14 -2.56
CA LEU A 58 -9.26 -3.38 -2.55
C LEU A 58 -8.72 -3.63 -3.94
N VAL A 59 -9.39 -4.48 -4.72
CA VAL A 59 -8.97 -4.80 -6.08
C VAL A 59 -8.97 -3.55 -6.95
N ASN A 60 -10.02 -2.75 -6.87
CA ASN A 60 -10.14 -1.52 -7.64
C ASN A 60 -9.11 -0.48 -7.20
N MET A 61 -8.85 -0.38 -5.91
CA MET A 61 -7.81 0.50 -5.36
C MET A 61 -6.44 0.14 -5.93
N GLN A 62 -6.10 -1.14 -5.89
CA GLN A 62 -4.82 -1.63 -6.39
C GLN A 62 -4.66 -1.33 -7.88
N ARG A 63 -5.71 -1.53 -8.66
CA ARG A 63 -5.68 -1.25 -10.10
C ARG A 63 -5.47 0.23 -10.36
N GLU A 64 -6.22 1.09 -9.69
CA GLU A 64 -6.12 2.53 -9.91
C GLU A 64 -4.77 3.08 -9.47
N LEU A 65 -4.27 2.63 -8.32
CA LEU A 65 -2.94 3.02 -7.85
C LEU A 65 -1.88 2.64 -8.87
N SER A 66 -1.91 1.41 -9.36
CA SER A 66 -0.92 0.94 -10.32
C SER A 66 -0.97 1.72 -11.62
N GLN A 67 -2.16 2.05 -12.11
CA GLN A 67 -2.33 2.81 -13.34
C GLN A 67 -1.90 4.26 -13.18
N GLU A 68 -2.31 4.92 -12.11
CA GLU A 68 -2.08 6.36 -11.96
C GLU A 68 -0.69 6.70 -11.46
N ILE A 69 -0.13 5.89 -10.59
CA ILE A 69 1.23 6.12 -10.07
C ILE A 69 2.28 5.57 -11.03
N GLY A 70 1.91 4.55 -11.82
CA GLY A 70 2.80 4.01 -12.84
C GLY A 70 3.74 2.93 -12.36
N VAL A 71 3.52 2.39 -11.16
CA VAL A 71 4.28 1.24 -10.64
C VAL A 71 3.28 0.22 -10.11
N GLN A 72 3.72 -1.04 -10.04
CA GLN A 72 2.84 -2.11 -9.56
C GLN A 72 2.66 -2.02 -8.05
N PHE A 73 1.41 -1.96 -7.61
CA PHE A 73 1.07 -1.98 -6.18
C PHE A 73 0.48 -3.32 -5.80
N ASP A 74 0.81 -3.77 -4.60
CA ASP A 74 0.19 -4.91 -3.94
C ASP A 74 -0.44 -4.38 -2.66
N VAL A 75 -1.77 -4.26 -2.65
CA VAL A 75 -2.50 -3.61 -1.56
C VAL A 75 -3.01 -4.65 -0.58
N ASN A 76 -2.69 -4.47 0.67
CA ASN A 76 -3.01 -5.40 1.75
C ASN A 76 -3.66 -4.69 2.92
N THR A 77 -4.45 -5.43 3.69
CA THR A 77 -4.95 -4.98 4.99
C THR A 77 -4.29 -5.82 6.08
N PRO A 78 -4.30 -5.36 7.33
CA PRO A 78 -3.76 -6.20 8.41
C PRO A 78 -4.40 -7.59 8.45
N ARG A 79 -5.70 -7.69 8.16
CA ARG A 79 -6.41 -8.98 8.16
C ARG A 79 -5.98 -9.91 7.03
N SER A 80 -5.53 -9.35 5.89
CA SER A 80 -5.10 -10.16 4.76
C SER A 80 -3.70 -10.72 4.94
N LEU A 81 -2.95 -10.21 5.90
CA LEU A 81 -1.60 -10.70 6.18
C LEU A 81 -1.67 -11.99 7.00
N PRO A 82 -0.76 -12.94 6.76
CA PRO A 82 -0.66 -14.11 7.61
C PRO A 82 -0.49 -13.71 9.08
N LYS A 83 -1.25 -14.33 9.96
CA LYS A 83 -1.24 -14.01 11.39
C LYS A 83 0.18 -14.03 11.96
N LYS A 84 1.00 -14.96 11.50
CA LYS A 84 2.38 -15.13 11.94
C LYS A 84 3.22 -13.86 11.76
N TRP A 85 2.97 -13.08 10.70
CA TRP A 85 3.78 -11.91 10.37
C TRP A 85 3.08 -10.58 10.58
N ARG A 86 1.79 -10.63 10.88
CA ARG A 86 0.95 -9.44 10.94
C ARG A 86 1.51 -8.35 11.85
N ASP A 87 1.83 -8.71 13.08
CA ASP A 87 2.32 -7.72 14.05
C ASP A 87 3.64 -7.09 13.62
N SER A 88 4.55 -7.92 13.09
CA SER A 88 5.84 -7.43 12.60
C SER A 88 5.67 -6.46 11.43
N VAL A 89 4.80 -6.80 10.49
CA VAL A 89 4.55 -5.93 9.33
C VAL A 89 3.94 -4.60 9.76
N VAL A 90 2.93 -4.66 10.63
CA VAL A 90 2.25 -3.45 11.11
C VAL A 90 3.23 -2.53 11.84
N GLN A 91 4.10 -3.09 12.68
CA GLN A 91 5.08 -2.31 13.42
C GLN A 91 6.12 -1.65 12.53
N LYS A 92 6.54 -2.34 11.47
CA LYS A 92 7.62 -1.86 10.60
C LYS A 92 7.12 -1.03 9.43
N ALA A 93 5.82 -1.00 9.19
CA ALA A 93 5.25 -0.24 8.09
C ALA A 93 5.47 1.26 8.29
N VAL A 94 5.76 1.96 7.21
CA VAL A 94 6.10 3.39 7.24
C VAL A 94 4.98 4.19 6.57
N ALA A 95 4.44 5.16 7.28
CA ALA A 95 3.32 5.98 6.78
C ALA A 95 3.67 6.77 5.53
N LEU A 96 2.70 6.88 4.65
CA LEU A 96 2.77 7.80 3.51
C LEU A 96 2.06 9.11 3.78
#